data_6daa4ef8994fd1cbafd515139d8f2181
#
_entry.id   6daa4ef8994fd1cbafd515139d8f2181
#
_cell.length_a   1.000
_cell.length_b   1.000
_cell.length_c   1.000
_cell.angle_alpha   90.00
_cell.angle_beta   90.00
_cell.angle_gamma   90.00
#
_symmetry.space_group_name_H-M   'P 1'
#
loop_
_entity.id
_entity.type
_entity.pdbx_description
1 polymer ?
#
loop_
_entity_poly.entity_id
_entity_poly.type
_entity_poly.pdbx_seq_one_letter_code
_entity_poly.pdbx_strand_id
1 'polypeptide(L)'
;MSSVPQMSPASCRPATLAGDLRVALVRAVRRMRLERSSEQISDGQYSVLAALGRGPMTPSALAEHQHVQPPHMTRMVSALADAGLVRRDADPSDGRQVLVSITPEGESEVRETRRRRDEWLAGRLAALDPEERELLARATVLLGRLSES
;
A
#
# COMPACT_ATOMS: atom_id res chain seq x y z
N MET A 1 30.21 -0.06 13.90
CA MET A 1 30.00 1.33 13.41
C MET A 1 29.92 1.25 11.89
N SER A 2 28.72 1.13 11.35
CA SER A 2 28.50 1.12 9.90
C SER A 2 28.39 2.57 9.45
N SER A 3 29.48 3.12 8.91
CA SER A 3 29.44 4.44 8.26
C SER A 3 28.46 4.41 7.10
N VAL A 4 27.53 5.37 7.08
CA VAL A 4 26.76 5.68 5.89
C VAL A 4 27.74 5.87 4.73
N PRO A 5 27.66 5.11 3.63
CA PRO A 5 28.56 5.30 2.53
C PRO A 5 28.41 6.74 2.02
N GLN A 6 29.53 7.49 2.00
CA GLN A 6 29.56 8.82 1.42
C GLN A 6 29.27 8.70 -0.07
N MET A 7 28.04 9.04 -0.45
CA MET A 7 27.64 9.04 -1.84
C MET A 7 28.40 10.15 -2.59
N SER A 8 28.99 9.78 -3.74
CA SER A 8 29.62 10.73 -4.64
C SER A 8 28.62 11.80 -5.10
N PRO A 9 29.04 13.08 -5.29
CA PRO A 9 28.18 14.12 -5.86
C PRO A 9 27.49 13.73 -7.18
N ALA A 10 28.09 12.83 -7.94
CA ALA A 10 27.51 12.27 -9.16
C ALA A 10 26.25 11.43 -8.89
N SER A 11 26.17 10.75 -7.72
CA SER A 11 25.03 9.94 -7.32
C SER A 11 23.79 10.77 -6.95
N CYS A 12 23.98 12.05 -6.65
CA CYS A 12 22.87 12.97 -6.32
C CYS A 12 22.27 13.68 -7.56
N ARG A 13 22.78 13.42 -8.76
CA ARG A 13 22.16 13.96 -9.97
C ARG A 13 20.79 13.33 -10.18
N PRO A 14 19.73 14.14 -10.52
CA PRO A 14 18.36 13.63 -10.59
C PRO A 14 18.21 12.36 -11.43
N ALA A 15 18.86 12.26 -12.57
CA ALA A 15 18.77 11.11 -13.45
C ALA A 15 19.37 9.82 -12.85
N THR A 16 20.50 9.93 -12.15
CA THR A 16 21.16 8.78 -11.49
C THR A 16 20.37 8.37 -10.24
N LEU A 17 20.02 9.35 -9.40
CA LEU A 17 19.27 9.13 -8.17
C LEU A 17 17.90 8.50 -8.45
N ALA A 18 17.22 8.91 -9.52
CA ALA A 18 15.93 8.35 -9.88
C ALA A 18 15.98 6.83 -10.12
N GLY A 19 17.00 6.35 -10.82
CA GLY A 19 17.21 4.92 -11.05
C GLY A 19 17.45 4.15 -9.75
N ASP A 20 18.38 4.63 -8.93
CA ASP A 20 18.76 3.98 -7.68
C ASP A 20 17.60 3.98 -6.67
N LEU A 21 16.92 5.12 -6.51
CA LEU A 21 15.78 5.26 -5.63
C LEU A 21 14.61 4.35 -6.06
N ARG A 22 14.30 4.31 -7.36
CA ARG A 22 13.27 3.41 -7.88
C ARG A 22 13.55 1.95 -7.54
N VAL A 23 14.79 1.50 -7.77
CA VAL A 23 15.18 0.11 -7.47
C VAL A 23 15.08 -0.18 -5.97
N ALA A 24 15.55 0.74 -5.12
CA ALA A 24 15.49 0.58 -3.66
C ALA A 24 14.04 0.52 -3.17
N LEU A 25 13.18 1.43 -3.62
CA LEU A 25 11.75 1.47 -3.26
C LEU A 25 11.03 0.20 -3.71
N VAL A 26 11.21 -0.23 -4.96
CA VAL A 26 10.56 -1.44 -5.48
C VAL A 26 10.95 -2.67 -4.65
N ARG A 27 12.24 -2.83 -4.32
CA ARG A 27 12.72 -3.94 -3.49
C ARG A 27 12.13 -3.91 -2.07
N ALA A 28 12.14 -2.74 -1.44
CA ALA A 28 11.61 -2.56 -0.08
C ALA A 28 10.11 -2.86 -0.03
N VAL A 29 9.33 -2.30 -0.96
CA VAL A 29 7.89 -2.54 -1.05
C VAL A 29 7.58 -4.00 -1.34
N ARG A 30 8.29 -4.63 -2.29
CA ARG A 30 8.13 -6.05 -2.60
C ARG A 30 8.35 -6.93 -1.37
N ARG A 31 9.40 -6.65 -0.59
CA ARG A 31 9.69 -7.43 0.62
C ARG A 31 8.65 -7.22 1.69
N MET A 32 8.24 -5.97 1.94
CA MET A 32 7.19 -5.64 2.90
C MET A 32 5.84 -6.28 2.57
N ARG A 33 5.51 -6.41 1.28
CA ARG A 33 4.27 -7.04 0.81
C ARG A 33 4.16 -8.53 1.15
N LEU A 34 5.25 -9.20 1.48
CA LEU A 34 5.24 -10.58 1.96
C LEU A 34 4.67 -10.70 3.37
N GLU A 35 4.68 -9.61 4.13
CA GLU A 35 4.09 -9.55 5.46
C GLU A 35 2.59 -9.27 5.34
N ARG A 36 1.80 -10.33 5.36
CA ARG A 36 0.33 -10.32 5.25
C ARG A 36 -0.30 -11.01 6.43
N SER A 37 -1.52 -10.63 6.79
CA SER A 37 -2.31 -11.30 7.84
C SER A 37 -2.73 -12.70 7.40
N SER A 38 -3.03 -12.87 6.10
CA SER A 38 -3.44 -14.15 5.54
C SER A 38 -2.88 -14.34 4.13
N GLU A 39 -2.67 -15.59 3.72
CA GLU A 39 -2.31 -15.94 2.35
C GLU A 39 -3.51 -15.90 1.39
N GLN A 40 -4.72 -15.80 1.94
CA GLN A 40 -5.96 -15.80 1.17
C GLN A 40 -6.21 -14.49 0.43
N ILE A 41 -5.54 -13.41 0.83
CA ILE A 41 -5.71 -12.07 0.26
C ILE A 41 -4.47 -11.66 -0.51
N SER A 42 -4.65 -11.35 -1.79
CA SER A 42 -3.59 -10.78 -2.63
C SER A 42 -3.31 -9.32 -2.26
N ASP A 43 -2.17 -8.79 -2.70
CA ASP A 43 -1.86 -7.36 -2.52
C ASP A 43 -2.87 -6.43 -3.21
N GLY A 44 -3.39 -6.85 -4.36
CA GLY A 44 -4.45 -6.11 -5.06
C GLY A 44 -5.74 -6.05 -4.23
N GLN A 45 -6.14 -7.16 -3.65
CA GLN A 45 -7.30 -7.24 -2.75
C GLN A 45 -7.09 -6.43 -1.47
N TYR A 46 -5.91 -6.51 -0.86
CA TYR A 46 -5.55 -5.64 0.27
C TYR A 46 -5.67 -4.15 -0.09
N SER A 47 -5.18 -3.76 -1.27
CA SER A 47 -5.26 -2.37 -1.73
C SER A 47 -6.70 -1.89 -1.90
N VAL A 48 -7.60 -2.75 -2.38
CA VAL A 48 -9.03 -2.48 -2.46
C VAL A 48 -9.64 -2.27 -1.07
N LEU A 49 -9.37 -3.17 -0.12
CA LEU A 49 -9.84 -3.04 1.26
C LEU A 49 -9.32 -1.74 1.91
N ALA A 50 -8.04 -1.42 1.72
CA ALA A 50 -7.44 -0.21 2.26
C ALA A 50 -8.08 1.07 1.67
N ALA A 51 -8.44 1.07 0.39
CA ALA A 51 -9.16 2.18 -0.25
C ALA A 51 -10.57 2.34 0.35
N LEU A 52 -11.30 1.23 0.52
CA LEU A 52 -12.63 1.20 1.11
C LEU A 52 -12.66 1.62 2.59
N GLY A 53 -11.54 1.54 3.29
CA GLY A 53 -11.40 2.08 4.64
C GLY A 53 -11.60 3.60 4.75
N ARG A 54 -11.57 4.32 3.62
CA ARG A 54 -11.87 5.77 3.54
C ARG A 54 -13.34 6.05 3.26
N GLY A 55 -14.11 5.07 2.88
CA GLY A 55 -15.53 5.17 2.55
C GLY A 55 -15.94 4.24 1.41
N PRO A 56 -17.25 4.03 1.23
CA PRO A 56 -17.78 3.20 0.15
C PRO A 56 -17.40 3.77 -1.23
N MET A 57 -17.17 2.87 -2.18
CA MET A 57 -16.84 3.23 -3.57
C MET A 57 -17.59 2.32 -4.55
N THR A 58 -17.87 2.84 -5.74
CA THR A 58 -18.37 2.00 -6.83
C THR A 58 -17.25 1.12 -7.39
N PRO A 59 -17.55 -0.04 -8.01
CA PRO A 59 -16.53 -0.85 -8.68
C PRO A 59 -15.74 -0.08 -9.74
N SER A 60 -16.38 0.85 -10.45
CA SER A 60 -15.72 1.70 -11.44
C SER A 60 -14.70 2.64 -10.78
N ALA A 61 -15.09 3.32 -9.70
CA ALA A 61 -14.18 4.18 -8.95
C ALA A 61 -13.01 3.40 -8.34
N LEU A 62 -13.25 2.18 -7.86
CA LEU A 62 -12.18 1.28 -7.39
C LEU A 62 -11.22 0.89 -8.53
N ALA A 63 -11.74 0.59 -9.71
CA ALA A 63 -10.93 0.25 -10.88
C ALA A 63 -10.02 1.41 -11.29
N GLU A 64 -10.55 2.63 -11.34
CA GLU A 64 -9.77 3.84 -11.60
C GLU A 64 -8.71 4.07 -10.52
N HIS A 65 -9.09 4.01 -9.25
CA HIS A 65 -8.18 4.21 -8.12
C HIS A 65 -7.02 3.21 -8.10
N GLN A 66 -7.27 1.96 -8.51
CA GLN A 66 -6.27 0.90 -8.54
C GLN A 66 -5.56 0.77 -9.90
N HIS A 67 -5.92 1.58 -10.88
CA HIS A 67 -5.40 1.50 -12.26
C HIS A 67 -5.52 0.10 -12.87
N VAL A 68 -6.66 -0.56 -12.65
CA VAL A 68 -6.96 -1.89 -13.19
C VAL A 68 -8.18 -1.88 -14.10
N GLN A 69 -8.29 -2.88 -14.97
CA GLN A 69 -9.44 -3.01 -15.86
C GLN A 69 -10.72 -3.38 -15.09
N PRO A 70 -11.89 -2.83 -15.44
CA PRO A 70 -13.15 -3.10 -14.76
C PRO A 70 -13.49 -4.59 -14.57
N PRO A 71 -13.28 -5.49 -15.54
CA PRO A 71 -13.54 -6.93 -15.34
C PRO A 71 -12.67 -7.56 -14.24
N HIS A 72 -11.43 -7.09 -14.12
CA HIS A 72 -10.53 -7.54 -13.05
C HIS A 72 -11.00 -7.06 -11.68
N MET A 73 -11.41 -5.79 -11.58
CA MET A 73 -11.99 -5.24 -10.36
C MET A 73 -13.26 -5.97 -9.94
N THR A 74 -14.14 -6.27 -10.87
CA THR A 74 -15.37 -7.05 -10.59
C THR A 74 -15.06 -8.40 -9.98
N ARG A 75 -14.06 -9.11 -10.50
CA ARG A 75 -13.61 -10.39 -9.93
C ARG A 75 -13.01 -10.23 -8.52
N MET A 76 -12.19 -9.20 -8.31
CA MET A 76 -11.62 -8.92 -6.99
C MET A 76 -12.70 -8.62 -5.95
N VAL A 77 -13.65 -7.77 -6.29
CA VAL A 77 -14.79 -7.42 -5.41
C VAL A 77 -15.64 -8.65 -5.10
N SER A 78 -15.91 -9.50 -6.10
CA SER A 78 -16.66 -10.74 -5.89
C SER A 78 -15.93 -11.68 -4.93
N ALA A 79 -14.63 -11.90 -5.12
CA ALA A 79 -13.83 -12.72 -4.22
C ALA A 79 -13.80 -12.18 -2.79
N LEU A 80 -13.68 -10.86 -2.62
CA LEU A 80 -13.72 -10.21 -1.31
C LEU A 80 -15.10 -10.32 -0.65
N ALA A 81 -16.19 -10.23 -1.43
CA ALA A 81 -17.55 -10.43 -0.93
C ALA A 81 -17.80 -11.87 -0.49
N ASP A 82 -17.34 -12.85 -1.28
CA ASP A 82 -17.42 -14.28 -0.95
C ASP A 82 -16.64 -14.60 0.34
N ALA A 83 -15.53 -13.90 0.57
CA ALA A 83 -14.75 -14.00 1.81
C ALA A 83 -15.35 -13.21 3.00
N GLY A 84 -16.45 -12.47 2.81
CA GLY A 84 -17.09 -11.68 3.85
C GLY A 84 -16.34 -10.40 4.23
N LEU A 85 -15.40 -9.93 3.42
CA LEU A 85 -14.54 -8.78 3.71
C LEU A 85 -15.11 -7.46 3.17
N VAL A 86 -15.99 -7.54 2.18
CA VAL A 86 -16.79 -6.43 1.66
C VAL A 86 -18.25 -6.85 1.50
N ARG A 87 -19.12 -5.88 1.43
CA ARG A 87 -20.51 -6.06 1.01
C ARG A 87 -20.83 -5.15 -0.16
N ARG A 88 -21.84 -5.53 -0.92
CA ARG A 88 -22.37 -4.77 -2.04
C ARG A 88 -23.79 -4.36 -1.74
N ASP A 89 -24.07 -3.07 -1.79
CA ASP A 89 -25.37 -2.48 -1.57
C ASP A 89 -25.76 -1.62 -2.77
N ALA A 90 -27.05 -1.38 -2.97
CA ALA A 90 -27.49 -0.37 -3.94
C ALA A 90 -27.09 1.02 -3.45
N ASP A 91 -26.65 1.88 -4.37
CA ASP A 91 -26.35 3.28 -4.04
C ASP A 91 -27.63 3.98 -3.61
N PRO A 92 -27.70 4.60 -2.41
CA PRO A 92 -28.87 5.32 -1.95
C PRO A 92 -29.27 6.50 -2.85
N SER A 93 -28.31 7.09 -3.56
CA SER A 93 -28.54 8.24 -4.46
C SER A 93 -28.85 7.81 -5.90
N ASP A 94 -28.42 6.63 -6.33
CA ASP A 94 -28.72 6.04 -7.63
C ASP A 94 -28.79 4.51 -7.51
N GLY A 95 -30.01 3.98 -7.38
CA GLY A 95 -30.26 2.54 -7.21
C GLY A 95 -29.79 1.65 -8.37
N ARG A 96 -29.32 2.24 -9.48
CA ARG A 96 -28.71 1.51 -10.61
C ARG A 96 -27.24 1.20 -10.38
N GLN A 97 -26.60 1.90 -9.44
CA GLN A 97 -25.19 1.70 -9.10
C GLN A 97 -25.05 0.82 -7.87
N VAL A 98 -23.98 0.06 -7.83
CA VAL A 98 -23.57 -0.74 -6.68
C VAL A 98 -22.50 0.03 -5.91
N LEU A 99 -22.68 0.14 -4.59
CA LEU A 99 -21.64 0.60 -3.67
C LEU A 99 -21.00 -0.60 -2.97
N VAL A 100 -19.69 -0.61 -2.95
CA VAL A 100 -18.88 -1.59 -2.21
C VAL A 100 -18.43 -0.94 -0.90
N SER A 101 -18.70 -1.60 0.20
CA SER A 101 -18.31 -1.16 1.54
C SER A 101 -17.45 -2.23 2.21
N ILE A 102 -16.49 -1.81 3.01
CA ILE A 102 -15.69 -2.73 3.83
C ILE A 102 -16.53 -3.22 5.02
N THR A 103 -16.37 -4.49 5.39
CA THR A 103 -16.97 -5.07 6.59
C THR A 103 -16.04 -4.92 7.79
N PRO A 104 -16.52 -5.10 9.04
CA PRO A 104 -15.65 -5.17 10.22
C PRO A 104 -14.53 -6.20 10.09
N GLU A 105 -14.80 -7.34 9.47
CA GLU A 105 -13.81 -8.38 9.17
C GLU A 105 -12.77 -7.87 8.17
N GLY A 106 -13.18 -7.16 7.13
CA GLY A 106 -12.28 -6.51 6.17
C GLY A 106 -11.38 -5.46 6.82
N GLU A 107 -11.94 -4.64 7.72
CA GLU A 107 -11.16 -3.66 8.49
C GLU A 107 -10.14 -4.33 9.40
N SER A 108 -10.52 -5.45 10.03
CA SER A 108 -9.61 -6.24 10.86
C SER A 108 -8.43 -6.78 10.05
N GLU A 109 -8.70 -7.27 8.84
CA GLU A 109 -7.69 -7.77 7.91
C GLU A 109 -6.69 -6.66 7.51
N VAL A 110 -7.19 -5.46 7.23
CA VAL A 110 -6.34 -4.30 6.91
C VAL A 110 -5.47 -3.91 8.11
N ARG A 111 -6.05 -3.83 9.31
CA ARG A 111 -5.29 -3.49 10.53
C ARG A 111 -4.18 -4.50 10.81
N GLU A 112 -4.50 -5.78 10.74
CA GLU A 112 -3.52 -6.84 11.03
C GLU A 112 -2.40 -6.87 9.99
N THR A 113 -2.70 -6.70 8.71
CA THR A 113 -1.67 -6.61 7.67
C THR A 113 -0.76 -5.39 7.88
N ARG A 114 -1.33 -4.22 8.21
CA ARG A 114 -0.53 -3.03 8.56
C ARG A 114 0.38 -3.30 9.74
N ARG A 115 -0.15 -3.85 10.82
CA ARG A 115 0.63 -4.18 12.03
C ARG A 115 1.83 -5.05 11.69
N ARG A 116 1.66 -6.12 10.92
CA ARG A 116 2.76 -7.01 10.53
C ARG A 116 3.80 -6.31 9.66
N ARG A 117 3.38 -5.47 8.72
CA ARG A 117 4.28 -4.67 7.89
C ARG A 117 5.09 -3.68 8.72
N ASP A 118 4.43 -3.00 9.65
CA ASP A 118 5.08 -2.04 10.55
C ASP A 118 6.06 -2.74 11.49
N GLU A 119 5.71 -3.89 12.06
CA GLU A 119 6.59 -4.68 12.91
C GLU A 119 7.82 -5.18 12.15
N TRP A 120 7.61 -5.70 10.93
CA TRP A 120 8.73 -6.11 10.08
C TRP A 120 9.67 -4.94 9.79
N LEU A 121 9.12 -3.78 9.41
CA LEU A 121 9.91 -2.59 9.10
C LEU A 121 10.61 -2.05 10.36
N ALA A 122 9.92 -1.99 11.49
CA ALA A 122 10.50 -1.58 12.77
C ALA A 122 11.69 -2.45 13.17
N GLY A 123 11.59 -3.78 12.99
CA GLY A 123 12.70 -4.68 13.21
C GLY A 123 13.92 -4.40 12.32
N ARG A 124 13.70 -3.99 11.07
CA ARG A 124 14.79 -3.59 10.17
C ARG A 124 15.41 -2.25 10.56
N LEU A 125 14.57 -1.29 10.94
CA LEU A 125 15.03 0.02 11.39
C LEU A 125 15.80 -0.05 12.73
N ALA A 126 15.46 -0.97 13.60
CA ALA A 126 16.17 -1.19 14.85
C ALA A 126 17.63 -1.64 14.65
N ALA A 127 17.93 -2.30 13.52
CA ALA A 127 19.28 -2.73 13.18
C ALA A 127 20.17 -1.59 12.60
N LEU A 128 19.58 -0.44 12.30
CA LEU A 128 20.30 0.74 11.81
C LEU A 128 20.85 1.57 12.98
N ASP A 129 21.90 2.33 12.72
CA ASP A 129 22.37 3.31 13.70
C ASP A 129 21.45 4.53 13.79
N PRO A 130 21.61 5.41 14.80
CA PRO A 130 20.74 6.57 14.99
C PRO A 130 20.79 7.57 13.82
N GLU A 131 21.95 7.76 13.20
CA GLU A 131 22.13 8.71 12.07
C GLU A 131 21.41 8.19 10.82
N GLU A 132 21.52 6.89 10.53
CA GLU A 132 20.78 6.23 9.45
C GLU A 132 19.27 6.32 9.63
N ARG A 133 18.77 6.13 10.86
CA ARG A 133 17.33 6.29 11.17
C ARG A 133 16.86 7.72 10.98
N GLU A 134 17.65 8.71 11.40
CA GLU A 134 17.33 10.13 11.21
C GLU A 134 17.27 10.48 9.71
N LEU A 135 18.23 9.98 8.93
CA LEU A 135 18.25 10.16 7.47
C LEU A 135 16.97 9.60 6.82
N LEU A 136 16.55 8.39 7.21
CA LEU A 136 15.31 7.79 6.70
C LEU A 136 14.07 8.56 7.16
N ALA A 137 14.04 9.06 8.40
CA ALA A 137 12.93 9.88 8.88
C ALA A 137 12.78 11.17 8.04
N ARG A 138 13.89 11.83 7.70
CA ARG A 138 13.89 12.99 6.80
C ARG A 138 13.48 12.60 5.37
N ALA A 139 13.96 11.47 4.87
CA ALA A 139 13.61 10.96 3.54
C ALA A 139 12.11 10.64 3.42
N THR A 140 11.45 10.19 4.49
CA THR A 140 10.00 9.91 4.50
C THR A 140 9.19 11.14 4.10
N VAL A 141 9.57 12.33 4.60
CA VAL A 141 8.89 13.59 4.26
C VAL A 141 9.07 13.93 2.77
N LEU A 142 10.28 13.72 2.24
CA LEU A 142 10.56 13.97 0.83
C LEU A 142 9.82 13.01 -0.10
N LEU A 143 9.77 11.73 0.27
CA LEU A 143 9.05 10.70 -0.47
C LEU A 143 7.53 10.97 -0.49
N GLY A 144 6.97 11.44 0.62
CA GLY A 144 5.57 11.88 0.67
C GLY A 144 5.29 12.98 -0.36
N ARG A 145 6.13 14.01 -0.40
CA ARG A 145 6.00 15.12 -1.37
C ARG A 145 6.11 14.66 -2.83
N LEU A 146 6.94 13.67 -3.13
CA LEU A 146 7.06 13.12 -4.48
C LEU A 146 5.82 12.33 -4.92
N SER A 147 5.06 11.79 -3.98
CA SER A 147 3.85 11.01 -4.26
C SER A 147 2.58 11.87 -4.42
N GLU A 148 2.62 13.14 -4.00
CA GLU A 148 1.50 14.09 -4.06
C GLU A 148 1.53 14.99 -5.32
N SER A 149 2.53 14.80 -6.19
CA SER A 149 2.79 15.67 -7.38
C SER A 149 2.02 15.21 -8.60
#